data_34028be637a1f062f3b33065f072c21c
#
_entry.id   34028be637a1f062f3b33065f072c21c
#
_cell.length_a   1.000
_cell.length_b   1.000
_cell.length_c   1.000
_cell.angle_alpha   90.00
_cell.angle_beta   90.00
_cell.angle_gamma   90.00
#
_symmetry.space_group_name_H-M   'P 1'
#
loop_
_entity.id
_entity.type
_entity.pdbx_description
1 polymer ?
#
loop_
_entity_poly.entity_id
_entity_poly.type
_entity_poly.pdbx_seq_one_letter_code
_entity_poly.pdbx_strand_id
1 'polypeptide(L)'
;MNTKNSNEARKYTEKDKWGYVVCFGTVLIFIAGIGHVNSFGLIYKDFIVDTHSSAKSLTTAHGVFSIMLAIGGLTLNVITKRCSLRLGGLIGAVIMSTGSFVTVFISSTNQLPFTFGVLQGVGFGMIVPVCYSTFNHYFVRKRTQVMSLIKATQGTILIFYPQLLKVLLSRYGFRSTLLLISGISLHTFPGVVAMNMSTKTNKNRTANVLTIENGTNNQETADLIDKHKDKKESQIDVATKNIKLSIFKRDVLEMLNVKILKDPVFCNICIGQSFVNFSDLIFFVLQPMLFYQYGLSTNQVAACISISAGADVAGRFGLAFISSIASINTRLLFYVATILTLAARIVILQVRQFIWLAVVTSFLGVLRAWLHVASPLVISHHVTHEDFTGAYAVFMLSTGLVNIIFSPIIGLIKDVYQDYIPAFYALTACCLPCLFLWPAEYYLKYKLNK
;
A
#
# COMPACT_ATOMS: atom_id res chain seq x y z
N MET A 1 -6.05 22.29 40.77
CA MET A 1 -5.58 21.05 40.10
C MET A 1 -6.61 20.38 39.17
N ASN A 2 -7.87 20.87 39.12
CA ASN A 2 -8.96 20.17 38.37
C ASN A 2 -9.28 20.71 36.96
N THR A 3 -8.76 21.85 36.56
CA THR A 3 -9.09 22.43 35.23
C THR A 3 -8.24 21.89 34.08
N LYS A 4 -6.99 21.45 34.34
CA LYS A 4 -6.14 20.84 33.33
C LYS A 4 -6.64 19.44 32.93
N ASN A 5 -7.09 18.62 33.89
CA ASN A 5 -7.61 17.28 33.62
C ASN A 5 -8.96 17.32 32.89
N SER A 6 -9.82 18.30 33.13
CA SER A 6 -11.09 18.44 32.41
C SER A 6 -10.90 18.87 30.95
N ASN A 7 -9.88 19.69 30.66
CA ASN A 7 -9.56 20.13 29.32
C ASN A 7 -8.85 19.01 28.49
N GLU A 8 -8.05 18.17 29.14
CA GLU A 8 -7.48 16.98 28.49
C GLU A 8 -8.54 15.92 28.22
N ALA A 9 -9.44 15.64 29.17
CA ALA A 9 -10.55 14.72 28.99
C ALA A 9 -11.52 15.20 27.87
N ARG A 10 -11.84 16.50 27.81
CA ARG A 10 -12.64 17.10 26.72
C ARG A 10 -11.93 16.98 25.36
N LYS A 11 -10.61 17.15 25.32
CA LYS A 11 -9.80 17.03 24.12
C LYS A 11 -9.76 15.59 23.58
N TYR A 12 -9.80 14.60 24.47
CA TYR A 12 -9.90 13.17 24.09
C TYR A 12 -11.29 12.80 23.55
N THR A 13 -12.38 13.35 24.13
CA THR A 13 -13.76 13.04 23.71
C THR A 13 -14.11 13.68 22.35
N GLU A 14 -13.53 14.84 22.02
CA GLU A 14 -13.75 15.51 20.73
C GLU A 14 -12.96 14.84 19.60
N LYS A 15 -11.78 14.27 19.89
CA LYS A 15 -11.02 13.44 18.96
C LYS A 15 -11.73 12.12 18.62
N ASP A 16 -12.39 11.50 19.59
CA ASP A 16 -13.08 10.22 19.39
C ASP A 16 -14.26 10.33 18.41
N LYS A 17 -15.03 11.42 18.42
CA LYS A 17 -16.16 11.60 17.50
C LYS A 17 -15.72 11.74 16.05
N TRP A 18 -14.67 12.51 15.77
CA TRP A 18 -14.14 12.64 14.41
C TRP A 18 -13.46 11.36 13.91
N GLY A 19 -12.99 10.52 14.82
CA GLY A 19 -12.44 9.21 14.51
C GLY A 19 -13.39 8.33 13.69
N TYR A 20 -14.70 8.36 13.98
CA TYR A 20 -15.69 7.61 13.19
C TYR A 20 -15.80 8.13 11.74
N VAL A 21 -15.69 9.45 11.55
CA VAL A 21 -15.69 10.07 10.22
C VAL A 21 -14.44 9.64 9.45
N VAL A 22 -13.29 9.57 10.11
CA VAL A 22 -12.04 9.05 9.53
C VAL A 22 -12.16 7.57 9.16
N CYS A 23 -12.79 6.75 10.00
CA CYS A 23 -13.05 5.34 9.67
C CYS A 23 -13.92 5.21 8.41
N PHE A 24 -15.04 5.94 8.34
CA PHE A 24 -15.92 5.95 7.18
C PHE A 24 -15.17 6.44 5.92
N GLY A 25 -14.43 7.54 6.02
CA GLY A 25 -13.60 8.06 4.93
C GLY A 25 -12.55 7.06 4.46
N THR A 26 -11.91 6.32 5.38
CA THR A 26 -10.94 5.27 5.04
C THR A 26 -11.60 4.13 4.26
N VAL A 27 -12.76 3.65 4.71
CA VAL A 27 -13.53 2.60 4.00
C VAL A 27 -13.89 3.08 2.59
N LEU A 28 -14.39 4.30 2.47
CA LEU A 28 -14.80 4.91 1.20
C LEU A 28 -13.63 5.01 0.21
N ILE A 29 -12.46 5.49 0.66
CA ILE A 29 -11.24 5.59 -0.15
C ILE A 29 -10.80 4.21 -0.64
N PHE A 30 -10.77 3.21 0.23
CA PHE A 30 -10.30 1.89 -0.16
C PHE A 30 -11.27 1.17 -1.11
N ILE A 31 -12.58 1.38 -0.97
CA ILE A 31 -13.56 0.84 -1.93
C ILE A 31 -13.38 1.52 -3.29
N ALA A 32 -13.32 2.85 -3.32
CA ALA A 32 -13.16 3.62 -4.55
C ALA A 32 -11.82 3.35 -5.25
N GLY A 33 -10.74 3.10 -4.48
CA GLY A 33 -9.40 2.89 -5.02
C GLY A 33 -9.07 1.46 -5.39
N ILE A 34 -9.46 0.46 -4.58
CA ILE A 34 -9.06 -0.95 -4.77
C ILE A 34 -10.13 -1.78 -5.47
N GLY A 35 -11.40 -1.40 -5.41
CA GLY A 35 -12.49 -2.21 -5.93
C GLY A 35 -12.29 -2.62 -7.40
N HIS A 36 -11.96 -1.69 -8.26
CA HIS A 36 -11.71 -1.95 -9.68
C HIS A 36 -10.34 -2.62 -9.92
N VAL A 37 -9.33 -2.38 -9.09
CA VAL A 37 -8.00 -3.01 -9.19
C VAL A 37 -8.11 -4.52 -9.02
N ASN A 38 -8.86 -4.97 -8.00
CA ASN A 38 -9.08 -6.40 -7.74
C ASN A 38 -9.92 -7.09 -8.85
N SER A 39 -10.69 -6.33 -9.61
CA SER A 39 -11.55 -6.83 -10.68
C SER A 39 -11.02 -6.50 -12.08
N PHE A 40 -9.74 -6.10 -12.19
CA PHE A 40 -9.13 -5.63 -13.42
C PHE A 40 -9.28 -6.61 -14.58
N GLY A 41 -9.01 -7.90 -14.36
CA GLY A 41 -9.17 -8.94 -15.38
C GLY A 41 -10.62 -9.10 -15.87
N LEU A 42 -11.61 -8.91 -14.98
CA LEU A 42 -13.02 -8.96 -15.35
C LEU A 42 -13.43 -7.78 -16.24
N ILE A 43 -12.96 -6.59 -15.92
CA ILE A 43 -13.29 -5.35 -16.64
C ILE A 43 -12.76 -5.38 -18.08
N TYR A 44 -11.52 -5.83 -18.26
CA TYR A 44 -10.82 -5.75 -19.56
C TYR A 44 -10.87 -7.03 -20.38
N LYS A 45 -11.53 -8.10 -19.91
CA LYS A 45 -11.59 -9.40 -20.60
C LYS A 45 -12.09 -9.28 -22.02
N ASP A 46 -13.25 -8.70 -22.20
CA ASP A 46 -13.90 -8.59 -23.52
C ASP A 46 -13.18 -7.55 -24.38
N PHE A 47 -12.72 -6.45 -23.80
CA PHE A 47 -11.94 -5.44 -24.51
C PHE A 47 -10.64 -5.97 -25.12
N ILE A 48 -9.96 -6.93 -24.47
CA ILE A 48 -8.78 -7.60 -25.03
C ILE A 48 -9.14 -8.40 -26.28
N VAL A 49 -10.25 -9.12 -26.22
CA VAL A 49 -10.73 -9.93 -27.34
C VAL A 49 -11.12 -9.02 -28.52
N ASP A 50 -11.89 -7.97 -28.26
CA ASP A 50 -12.39 -7.04 -29.27
C ASP A 50 -11.26 -6.26 -29.97
N THR A 51 -10.22 -5.91 -29.22
CA THR A 51 -9.08 -5.14 -29.75
C THR A 51 -7.93 -6.01 -30.26
N HIS A 52 -8.07 -7.35 -30.26
CA HIS A 52 -7.00 -8.31 -30.55
C HIS A 52 -5.69 -8.01 -29.83
N SER A 53 -5.80 -7.50 -28.61
CA SER A 53 -4.68 -7.03 -27.82
C SER A 53 -4.07 -8.15 -26.96
N SER A 54 -2.81 -7.98 -26.56
CA SER A 54 -2.11 -8.95 -25.72
C SER A 54 -2.49 -8.82 -24.25
N ALA A 55 -2.75 -9.95 -23.58
CA ALA A 55 -2.89 -10.01 -22.12
C ALA A 55 -1.63 -9.50 -21.37
N LYS A 56 -0.47 -9.47 -22.04
CA LYS A 56 0.79 -8.93 -21.53
C LYS A 56 0.64 -7.45 -21.12
N SER A 57 -0.15 -6.66 -21.87
CA SER A 57 -0.39 -5.25 -21.55
C SER A 57 -1.11 -5.06 -20.21
N LEU A 58 -2.01 -5.99 -19.82
CA LEU A 58 -2.68 -5.96 -18.52
C LEU A 58 -1.73 -6.22 -17.37
N THR A 59 -0.90 -7.25 -17.48
CA THR A 59 0.09 -7.56 -16.45
C THR A 59 1.13 -6.45 -16.31
N THR A 60 1.53 -5.85 -17.43
CA THR A 60 2.41 -4.68 -17.45
C THR A 60 1.75 -3.48 -16.74
N ALA A 61 0.48 -3.20 -17.04
CA ALA A 61 -0.25 -2.10 -16.39
C ALA A 61 -0.34 -2.29 -14.88
N HIS A 62 -0.58 -3.51 -14.41
CA HIS A 62 -0.63 -3.83 -12.98
C HIS A 62 0.76 -3.75 -12.31
N GLY A 63 1.81 -4.16 -13.00
CA GLY A 63 3.20 -4.01 -12.55
C GLY A 63 3.59 -2.53 -12.41
N VAL A 64 3.29 -1.72 -13.43
CA VAL A 64 3.50 -0.27 -13.40
C VAL A 64 2.71 0.39 -12.27
N PHE A 65 1.44 0.00 -12.07
CA PHE A 65 0.63 0.48 -10.95
C PHE A 65 1.31 0.26 -9.59
N SER A 66 1.86 -0.94 -9.36
CA SER A 66 2.52 -1.29 -8.09
C SER A 66 3.77 -0.42 -7.83
N ILE A 67 4.56 -0.11 -8.87
CA ILE A 67 5.73 0.78 -8.78
C ILE A 67 5.28 2.22 -8.51
N MET A 68 4.33 2.70 -9.30
CA MET A 68 3.85 4.07 -9.22
C MET A 68 3.11 4.35 -7.91
N LEU A 69 2.50 3.35 -7.31
CA LEU A 69 1.96 3.40 -5.96
C LEU A 69 3.05 3.73 -4.92
N ALA A 70 4.23 3.12 -5.03
CA ALA A 70 5.37 3.43 -4.17
C ALA A 70 5.92 4.85 -4.43
N ILE A 71 6.06 5.23 -5.70
CA ILE A 71 6.50 6.58 -6.10
C ILE A 71 5.52 7.64 -5.60
N GLY A 72 4.21 7.38 -5.67
CA GLY A 72 3.17 8.26 -5.12
C GLY A 72 3.33 8.47 -3.62
N GLY A 73 3.60 7.40 -2.85
CA GLY A 73 3.88 7.48 -1.42
C GLY A 73 5.12 8.32 -1.09
N LEU A 74 6.20 8.17 -1.85
CA LEU A 74 7.41 8.98 -1.72
C LEU A 74 7.14 10.46 -2.08
N THR A 75 6.39 10.70 -3.15
CA THR A 75 5.99 12.05 -3.58
C THR A 75 5.17 12.74 -2.49
N LEU A 76 4.23 12.03 -1.88
CA LEU A 76 3.49 12.55 -0.73
C LEU A 76 4.42 12.94 0.42
N ASN A 77 5.43 12.12 0.74
CA ASN A 77 6.39 12.42 1.82
C ASN A 77 7.11 13.75 1.59
N VAL A 78 7.45 14.08 0.34
CA VAL A 78 8.05 15.40 -0.01
C VAL A 78 7.04 16.52 0.12
N ILE A 79 5.84 16.34 -0.42
CA ILE A 79 4.78 17.36 -0.39
C ILE A 79 4.40 17.70 1.05
N THR A 80 4.34 16.72 1.95
CA THR A 80 3.94 16.92 3.34
C THR A 80 4.95 17.71 4.18
N LYS A 81 6.18 17.86 3.70
CA LYS A 81 7.17 18.75 4.32
C LYS A 81 6.84 20.23 4.15
N ARG A 82 6.18 20.60 3.06
CA ARG A 82 5.81 21.97 2.71
C ARG A 82 4.32 22.27 2.85
N CYS A 83 3.49 21.24 2.67
CA CYS A 83 2.04 21.35 2.67
C CYS A 83 1.40 20.45 3.74
N SER A 84 0.11 20.63 3.98
CA SER A 84 -0.64 19.74 4.87
C SER A 84 -0.80 18.35 4.26
N LEU A 85 -0.81 17.31 5.12
CA LEU A 85 -1.05 15.92 4.69
C LEU A 85 -2.36 15.78 3.90
N ARG A 86 -3.40 16.51 4.32
CA ARG A 86 -4.70 16.55 3.65
C ARG A 86 -4.61 17.10 2.22
N LEU A 87 -3.83 18.17 2.01
CA LEU A 87 -3.64 18.74 0.68
C LEU A 87 -2.91 17.76 -0.25
N GLY A 88 -1.87 17.08 0.26
CA GLY A 88 -1.20 16.00 -0.49
C GLY A 88 -2.17 14.89 -0.90
N GLY A 89 -3.05 14.47 0.01
CA GLY A 89 -4.11 13.50 -0.31
C GLY A 89 -5.10 14.00 -1.35
N LEU A 90 -5.50 15.28 -1.32
CA LEU A 90 -6.39 15.87 -2.33
C LEU A 90 -5.75 15.91 -3.71
N ILE A 91 -4.46 16.25 -3.80
CA ILE A 91 -3.68 16.18 -5.05
C ILE A 91 -3.68 14.72 -5.56
N GLY A 92 -3.44 13.74 -4.68
CA GLY A 92 -3.54 12.32 -5.02
C GLY A 92 -4.92 11.92 -5.55
N ALA A 93 -6.00 12.41 -4.93
CA ALA A 93 -7.38 12.17 -5.37
C ALA A 93 -7.66 12.76 -6.77
N VAL A 94 -7.15 13.97 -7.07
CA VAL A 94 -7.24 14.58 -8.40
C VAL A 94 -6.53 13.70 -9.43
N ILE A 95 -5.28 13.32 -9.19
CA ILE A 95 -4.49 12.51 -10.11
C ILE A 95 -5.16 11.15 -10.37
N MET A 96 -5.62 10.48 -9.31
CA MET A 96 -6.28 9.18 -9.40
C MET A 96 -7.60 9.26 -10.19
N SER A 97 -8.46 10.23 -9.88
CA SER A 97 -9.75 10.40 -10.56
C SER A 97 -9.58 10.81 -12.03
N THR A 98 -8.57 11.66 -12.32
CA THR A 98 -8.20 12.00 -13.69
C THR A 98 -7.72 10.76 -14.44
N GLY A 99 -6.87 9.93 -13.85
CA GLY A 99 -6.43 8.67 -14.43
C GLY A 99 -7.59 7.71 -14.72
N SER A 100 -8.55 7.60 -13.79
CA SER A 100 -9.75 6.78 -13.96
C SER A 100 -10.62 7.31 -15.09
N PHE A 101 -10.81 8.63 -15.18
CA PHE A 101 -11.59 9.26 -16.25
C PHE A 101 -10.93 9.14 -17.62
N VAL A 102 -9.62 9.37 -17.73
CA VAL A 102 -8.86 9.20 -18.98
C VAL A 102 -8.91 7.75 -19.47
N THR A 103 -8.97 6.78 -18.56
CA THR A 103 -9.10 5.35 -18.91
C THR A 103 -10.40 5.06 -19.69
N VAL A 104 -11.45 5.87 -19.58
CA VAL A 104 -12.71 5.72 -20.36
C VAL A 104 -12.46 5.81 -21.86
N PHE A 105 -11.48 6.62 -22.27
CA PHE A 105 -11.22 6.96 -23.68
C PHE A 105 -10.16 6.10 -24.35
N ILE A 106 -9.65 5.07 -23.69
CA ILE A 106 -8.63 4.18 -24.28
C ILE A 106 -9.15 3.48 -25.52
N SER A 107 -8.26 3.37 -26.53
CA SER A 107 -8.52 2.66 -27.78
C SER A 107 -7.74 1.35 -27.87
N SER A 108 -6.69 1.18 -27.07
CA SER A 108 -5.84 0.00 -27.00
C SER A 108 -5.40 -0.30 -25.58
N THR A 109 -5.20 -1.57 -25.26
CA THR A 109 -4.67 -2.02 -23.97
C THR A 109 -3.25 -1.49 -23.68
N ASN A 110 -2.50 -1.08 -24.71
CA ASN A 110 -1.16 -0.49 -24.57
C ASN A 110 -1.17 0.89 -23.87
N GLN A 111 -2.33 1.54 -23.79
CA GLN A 111 -2.50 2.81 -23.05
C GLN A 111 -2.73 2.61 -21.55
N LEU A 112 -3.12 1.40 -21.12
CA LEU A 112 -3.38 1.06 -19.72
C LEU A 112 -2.19 1.24 -18.78
N PRO A 113 -0.94 0.91 -19.16
CA PRO A 113 0.22 1.17 -18.31
C PRO A 113 0.34 2.65 -17.92
N PHE A 114 -0.08 3.58 -18.78
CA PHE A 114 -0.05 4.99 -18.47
C PHE A 114 -1.29 5.45 -17.70
N THR A 115 -2.50 5.19 -18.22
CA THR A 115 -3.75 5.72 -17.65
C THR A 115 -4.10 5.08 -16.31
N PHE A 116 -4.01 3.77 -16.21
CA PHE A 116 -4.22 3.02 -14.99
C PHE A 116 -2.92 2.92 -14.19
N GLY A 117 -1.82 2.46 -14.80
CA GLY A 117 -0.56 2.19 -14.10
C GLY A 117 0.04 3.47 -13.48
N VAL A 118 0.35 4.47 -14.30
CA VAL A 118 1.02 5.69 -13.81
C VAL A 118 0.06 6.58 -13.05
N LEU A 119 -1.03 7.05 -13.67
CA LEU A 119 -1.88 8.07 -13.06
C LEU A 119 -2.60 7.54 -11.82
N GLN A 120 -3.30 6.42 -11.92
CA GLN A 120 -4.03 5.90 -10.78
C GLN A 120 -3.07 5.33 -9.71
N GLY A 121 -1.93 4.74 -10.12
CA GLY A 121 -0.91 4.25 -9.19
C GLY A 121 -0.30 5.36 -8.35
N VAL A 122 0.14 6.47 -8.96
CA VAL A 122 0.67 7.63 -8.22
C VAL A 122 -0.40 8.23 -7.32
N GLY A 123 -1.60 8.48 -7.86
CA GLY A 123 -2.69 9.08 -7.09
C GLY A 123 -3.07 8.26 -5.87
N PHE A 124 -3.28 6.95 -6.03
CA PHE A 124 -3.62 6.06 -4.93
C PHE A 124 -2.45 5.88 -3.94
N GLY A 125 -1.21 5.84 -4.45
CA GLY A 125 0.01 5.83 -3.66
C GLY A 125 0.15 7.03 -2.73
N MET A 126 -0.33 8.21 -3.15
CA MET A 126 -0.39 9.39 -2.29
C MET A 126 -1.50 9.29 -1.23
N ILE A 127 -2.66 8.72 -1.57
CA ILE A 127 -3.82 8.67 -0.68
C ILE A 127 -3.63 7.65 0.47
N VAL A 128 -3.06 6.48 0.20
CA VAL A 128 -2.94 5.39 1.18
C VAL A 128 -2.19 5.79 2.45
N PRO A 129 -1.00 6.42 2.39
CA PRO A 129 -0.30 6.86 3.59
C PRO A 129 -1.08 7.95 4.36
N VAL A 130 -1.86 8.79 3.67
CA VAL A 130 -2.75 9.79 4.32
C VAL A 130 -3.78 9.09 5.20
N CYS A 131 -4.44 8.05 4.67
CA CYS A 131 -5.41 7.27 5.42
C CYS A 131 -4.80 6.66 6.68
N TYR A 132 -3.69 5.94 6.54
CA TYR A 132 -3.06 5.27 7.68
C TYR A 132 -2.46 6.27 8.69
N SER A 133 -1.85 7.36 8.23
CA SER A 133 -1.31 8.40 9.11
C SER A 133 -2.42 9.07 9.91
N THR A 134 -3.51 9.47 9.26
CA THR A 134 -4.66 10.08 9.96
C THR A 134 -5.32 9.09 10.91
N PHE A 135 -5.51 7.85 10.48
CA PHE A 135 -6.02 6.78 11.34
C PHE A 135 -5.17 6.61 12.61
N ASN A 136 -3.85 6.52 12.47
CA ASN A 136 -2.93 6.37 13.60
C ASN A 136 -2.93 7.56 14.55
N HIS A 137 -3.29 8.76 14.06
CA HIS A 137 -3.44 9.97 14.89
C HIS A 137 -4.66 9.89 15.82
N TYR A 138 -5.79 9.37 15.32
CA TYR A 138 -7.03 9.27 16.09
C TYR A 138 -7.07 8.06 17.03
N PHE A 139 -6.54 6.91 16.58
CA PHE A 139 -6.61 5.65 17.31
C PHE A 139 -5.24 5.23 17.84
N VAL A 140 -4.99 5.48 19.14
CA VAL A 140 -3.73 5.08 19.79
C VAL A 140 -3.88 3.73 20.50
N ARG A 141 -4.91 3.57 21.34
CA ARG A 141 -5.11 2.34 22.15
C ARG A 141 -5.83 1.23 21.42
N LYS A 142 -6.79 1.57 20.55
CA LYS A 142 -7.67 0.61 19.84
C LYS A 142 -7.29 0.43 18.37
N ARG A 143 -6.02 0.70 17.99
CA ARG A 143 -5.58 0.66 16.59
C ARG A 143 -5.92 -0.65 15.89
N THR A 144 -5.56 -1.78 16.49
CA THR A 144 -5.76 -3.11 15.90
C THR A 144 -7.25 -3.42 15.73
N GLN A 145 -8.05 -3.17 16.76
CA GLN A 145 -9.49 -3.40 16.74
C GLN A 145 -10.17 -2.62 15.60
N VAL A 146 -9.95 -1.29 15.57
CA VAL A 146 -10.62 -0.41 14.60
C VAL A 146 -10.10 -0.66 13.18
N MET A 147 -8.79 -0.92 13.01
CA MET A 147 -8.22 -1.28 11.70
C MET A 147 -8.81 -2.59 11.17
N SER A 148 -8.96 -3.59 12.03
CA SER A 148 -9.58 -4.87 11.65
C SER A 148 -11.02 -4.67 11.20
N LEU A 149 -11.79 -3.84 11.92
CA LEU A 149 -13.17 -3.54 11.57
C LEU A 149 -13.30 -2.80 10.22
N ILE A 150 -12.46 -1.79 10.00
CA ILE A 150 -12.40 -1.06 8.71
C ILE A 150 -12.10 -2.04 7.57
N LYS A 151 -11.08 -2.88 7.75
CA LYS A 151 -10.68 -3.87 6.74
C LYS A 151 -11.72 -4.96 6.53
N ALA A 152 -12.45 -5.37 7.59
CA ALA A 152 -13.56 -6.30 7.47
C ALA A 152 -14.72 -5.70 6.67
N THR A 153 -15.13 -4.47 7.00
CA THR A 153 -16.18 -3.73 6.26
C THR A 153 -15.80 -3.57 4.78
N GLN A 154 -14.55 -3.13 4.51
CA GLN A 154 -14.02 -3.05 3.16
C GLN A 154 -14.09 -4.40 2.44
N GLY A 155 -13.60 -5.48 3.07
CA GLY A 155 -13.60 -6.83 2.49
C GLY A 155 -15.00 -7.32 2.16
N THR A 156 -15.97 -7.10 3.06
CA THR A 156 -17.37 -7.45 2.83
C THR A 156 -17.94 -6.77 1.59
N ILE A 157 -17.71 -5.48 1.43
CA ILE A 157 -18.20 -4.71 0.26
C ILE A 157 -17.52 -5.20 -1.02
N LEU A 158 -16.20 -5.47 -0.96
CA LEU A 158 -15.45 -5.92 -2.12
C LEU A 158 -15.81 -7.33 -2.61
N ILE A 159 -16.46 -8.17 -1.78
CA ILE A 159 -17.02 -9.46 -2.23
C ILE A 159 -18.14 -9.26 -3.28
N PHE A 160 -18.95 -8.21 -3.11
CA PHE A 160 -20.04 -7.90 -4.03
C PHE A 160 -19.61 -7.10 -5.26
N TYR A 161 -18.41 -6.53 -5.25
CA TYR A 161 -17.93 -5.65 -6.30
C TYR A 161 -17.85 -6.32 -7.69
N PRO A 162 -17.32 -7.55 -7.85
CA PRO A 162 -17.32 -8.24 -9.14
C PRO A 162 -18.73 -8.51 -9.71
N GLN A 163 -19.71 -8.82 -8.86
CA GLN A 163 -21.10 -9.00 -9.27
C GLN A 163 -21.70 -7.70 -9.79
N LEU A 164 -21.45 -6.59 -9.08
CA LEU A 164 -21.84 -5.26 -9.53
C LEU A 164 -21.26 -4.96 -10.91
N LEU A 165 -19.95 -5.19 -11.10
CA LEU A 165 -19.28 -4.96 -12.38
C LEU A 165 -19.85 -5.83 -13.51
N LYS A 166 -20.12 -7.10 -13.22
CA LYS A 166 -20.76 -8.01 -14.21
C LYS A 166 -22.11 -7.47 -14.69
N VAL A 167 -22.95 -6.98 -13.79
CA VAL A 167 -24.23 -6.35 -14.12
C VAL A 167 -24.03 -5.06 -14.92
N LEU A 168 -23.07 -4.21 -14.53
CA LEU A 168 -22.80 -2.97 -15.23
C LEU A 168 -22.28 -3.24 -16.66
N LEU A 169 -21.32 -4.17 -16.82
CA LEU A 169 -20.78 -4.55 -18.14
C LEU A 169 -21.86 -5.13 -19.05
N SER A 170 -22.75 -5.99 -18.53
CA SER A 170 -23.83 -6.59 -19.32
C SER A 170 -24.93 -5.62 -19.72
N ARG A 171 -25.23 -4.60 -18.88
CA ARG A 171 -26.32 -3.63 -19.14
C ARG A 171 -25.88 -2.38 -19.88
N TYR A 172 -24.69 -1.87 -19.57
CA TYR A 172 -24.21 -0.57 -20.06
C TYR A 172 -23.01 -0.67 -21.00
N GLY A 173 -22.42 -1.85 -21.13
CA GLY A 173 -21.21 -2.07 -21.93
C GLY A 173 -19.93 -1.53 -21.29
N PHE A 174 -18.82 -1.72 -22.00
CA PHE A 174 -17.46 -1.45 -21.46
C PHE A 174 -17.23 0.03 -21.10
N ARG A 175 -17.42 0.96 -22.06
CA ARG A 175 -17.11 2.39 -21.85
C ARG A 175 -17.96 3.05 -20.78
N SER A 176 -19.27 2.75 -20.78
CA SER A 176 -20.18 3.29 -19.77
C SER A 176 -19.86 2.74 -18.38
N THR A 177 -19.45 1.48 -18.29
CA THR A 177 -18.98 0.89 -17.02
C THR A 177 -17.71 1.58 -16.51
N LEU A 178 -16.75 1.87 -17.38
CA LEU A 178 -15.54 2.63 -16.99
C LEU A 178 -15.89 4.05 -16.52
N LEU A 179 -16.89 4.71 -17.16
CA LEU A 179 -17.37 6.01 -16.73
C LEU A 179 -17.99 5.94 -15.32
N LEU A 180 -18.79 4.92 -15.03
CA LEU A 180 -19.35 4.70 -13.70
C LEU A 180 -18.26 4.40 -12.66
N ILE A 181 -17.24 3.64 -13.02
CA ILE A 181 -16.06 3.39 -12.15
C ILE A 181 -15.34 4.72 -11.88
N SER A 182 -15.18 5.58 -12.90
CA SER A 182 -14.57 6.90 -12.69
C SER A 182 -15.41 7.77 -11.75
N GLY A 183 -16.74 7.68 -11.84
CA GLY A 183 -17.67 8.31 -10.88
C GLY A 183 -17.49 7.77 -9.45
N ILE A 184 -17.28 6.45 -9.30
CA ILE A 184 -16.96 5.84 -8.00
C ILE A 184 -15.61 6.37 -7.47
N SER A 185 -14.61 6.56 -8.33
CA SER A 185 -13.30 7.08 -7.92
C SER A 185 -13.37 8.50 -7.34
N LEU A 186 -14.36 9.31 -7.72
CA LEU A 186 -14.59 10.64 -7.14
C LEU A 186 -14.93 10.58 -5.64
N HIS A 187 -15.41 9.45 -5.12
CA HIS A 187 -15.66 9.29 -3.68
C HIS A 187 -14.36 9.27 -2.85
N THR A 188 -13.20 9.23 -3.49
CA THR A 188 -11.92 9.49 -2.79
C THR A 188 -11.82 10.92 -2.27
N PHE A 189 -12.46 11.92 -2.92
CA PHE A 189 -12.46 13.31 -2.45
C PHE A 189 -13.12 13.48 -1.08
N PRO A 190 -14.40 13.14 -0.87
CA PRO A 190 -15.01 13.25 0.45
C PRO A 190 -14.28 12.36 1.47
N GLY A 191 -13.74 11.21 1.06
CA GLY A 191 -12.91 10.38 1.90
C GLY A 191 -11.65 11.11 2.39
N VAL A 192 -10.90 11.78 1.49
CA VAL A 192 -9.70 12.55 1.86
C VAL A 192 -10.06 13.83 2.62
N VAL A 193 -11.19 14.47 2.32
CA VAL A 193 -11.68 15.62 3.09
C VAL A 193 -11.93 15.25 4.54
N ALA A 194 -12.40 14.04 4.81
CA ALA A 194 -12.57 13.50 6.16
C ALA A 194 -11.24 13.30 6.92
N MET A 195 -10.10 13.20 6.21
CA MET A 195 -8.75 13.01 6.78
C MET A 195 -8.21 14.34 7.32
N ASN A 196 -8.85 14.88 8.36
CA ASN A 196 -8.45 16.12 8.98
C ASN A 196 -7.64 15.85 10.26
N MET A 197 -6.36 16.21 10.24
CA MET A 197 -5.53 16.25 11.44
C MET A 197 -5.48 17.69 11.93
N SER A 198 -6.19 18.01 13.02
CA SER A 198 -6.09 19.33 13.68
C SER A 198 -4.71 19.48 14.33
N THR A 199 -3.74 19.96 13.59
CA THR A 199 -2.40 20.24 14.09
C THR A 199 -2.27 21.69 14.51
N LYS A 200 -2.31 21.95 15.81
CA LYS A 200 -1.85 23.24 16.38
C LYS A 200 -0.34 23.47 16.17
N THR A 201 0.42 22.45 15.73
CA THR A 201 1.89 22.47 15.63
C THR A 201 2.43 23.08 14.33
N ASN A 202 1.61 23.22 13.28
CA ASN A 202 2.10 23.71 11.98
C ASN A 202 2.29 25.23 11.90
N LYS A 203 1.64 26.02 12.77
CA LYS A 203 1.82 27.49 12.74
C LYS A 203 3.23 27.92 13.15
N ASN A 204 3.90 27.17 14.03
CA ASN A 204 5.25 27.53 14.49
C ASN A 204 6.34 27.05 13.51
N ARG A 205 6.11 26.01 12.71
CA ARG A 205 7.08 25.58 11.68
C ARG A 205 7.08 26.49 10.45
N THR A 206 5.91 26.96 10.01
CA THR A 206 5.81 27.89 8.86
C THR A 206 6.41 29.26 9.22
N ALA A 207 6.23 29.73 10.45
CA ALA A 207 6.84 30.97 10.92
C ALA A 207 8.38 30.86 10.99
N ASN A 208 8.93 29.76 11.49
CA ASN A 208 10.37 29.55 11.58
C ASN A 208 11.06 29.36 10.20
N VAL A 209 10.40 28.74 9.23
CA VAL A 209 10.93 28.55 7.86
C VAL A 209 10.96 29.90 7.13
N LEU A 210 9.90 30.71 7.25
CA LEU A 210 9.85 32.04 6.64
C LEU A 210 10.85 33.04 7.27
N THR A 211 11.22 32.84 8.54
CA THR A 211 12.21 33.70 9.20
C THR A 211 13.65 33.32 8.80
N ILE A 212 13.93 32.08 8.44
CA ILE A 212 15.25 31.61 8.01
C ILE A 212 15.50 31.95 6.52
N GLU A 213 14.47 31.90 5.66
CA GLU A 213 14.62 32.27 4.23
C GLU A 213 14.80 33.78 4.01
N ASN A 214 14.27 34.63 4.89
CA ASN A 214 14.42 36.09 4.75
C ASN A 214 15.73 36.64 5.35
N GLY A 215 16.52 35.82 6.04
CA GLY A 215 17.75 36.24 6.70
C GLY A 215 19.05 36.06 5.90
N THR A 216 19.04 35.32 4.78
CA THR A 216 20.27 34.91 4.08
C THR A 216 20.44 35.45 2.65
N ASN A 217 19.52 36.25 2.14
CA ASN A 217 19.53 36.60 0.71
C ASN A 217 19.84 38.06 0.33
N ASN A 218 20.35 38.90 1.21
CA ASN A 218 20.46 40.33 0.85
C ASN A 218 21.83 40.97 0.96
N GLN A 219 22.98 40.28 1.04
CA GLN A 219 24.25 41.02 1.14
C GLN A 219 25.48 40.47 0.40
N GLU A 220 25.42 39.33 -0.31
CA GLU A 220 26.62 38.80 -0.99
C GLU A 220 26.53 38.67 -2.52
N THR A 221 25.47 39.12 -3.17
CA THR A 221 25.28 38.95 -4.61
C THR A 221 25.48 40.22 -5.43
N ALA A 222 25.79 41.36 -4.85
CA ALA A 222 25.92 42.63 -5.56
C ALA A 222 27.35 43.00 -6.05
N ASP A 223 28.42 42.41 -5.49
CA ASP A 223 29.78 42.87 -5.75
C ASP A 223 30.64 41.98 -6.68
N LEU A 224 30.10 40.95 -7.33
CA LEU A 224 30.90 40.03 -8.19
C LEU A 224 30.52 39.98 -9.66
N ILE A 225 29.72 40.93 -10.19
CA ILE A 225 29.22 40.87 -11.58
C ILE A 225 30.05 41.69 -12.59
N ASP A 226 31.10 42.37 -12.22
CA ASP A 226 31.80 43.26 -13.17
C ASP A 226 33.29 43.01 -13.36
N LYS A 227 33.73 41.82 -13.68
CA LYS A 227 35.01 41.55 -14.38
C LYS A 227 35.18 40.07 -14.76
N HIS A 228 35.02 39.73 -15.98
CA HIS A 228 35.52 38.56 -16.76
C HIS A 228 34.45 37.87 -17.61
N LYS A 229 34.31 38.37 -18.80
CA LYS A 229 33.26 37.95 -19.75
C LYS A 229 33.74 37.01 -20.88
N ASP A 230 34.80 36.23 -20.80
CA ASP A 230 35.21 35.40 -21.96
C ASP A 230 35.82 34.01 -21.67
N LYS A 231 35.71 33.47 -20.41
CA LYS A 231 36.16 32.10 -20.15
C LYS A 231 35.24 31.27 -19.21
N LYS A 232 33.98 31.69 -19.02
CA LYS A 232 33.10 31.13 -17.96
C LYS A 232 31.93 30.29 -18.43
N GLU A 233 31.59 30.21 -19.71
CA GLU A 233 30.38 29.45 -20.11
C GLU A 233 30.52 27.96 -19.84
N SER A 234 31.65 27.33 -20.14
CA SER A 234 31.79 25.86 -19.88
C SER A 234 31.95 25.51 -18.42
N GLN A 235 32.53 26.40 -17.59
CA GLN A 235 32.62 26.16 -16.13
C GLN A 235 31.33 26.46 -15.41
N ILE A 236 30.52 27.42 -15.89
CA ILE A 236 29.21 27.75 -15.34
C ILE A 236 28.21 26.60 -15.61
N ASP A 237 28.24 26.00 -16.79
CA ASP A 237 27.39 24.86 -17.13
C ASP A 237 27.73 23.62 -16.31
N VAL A 238 29.01 23.34 -16.08
CA VAL A 238 29.43 22.21 -15.21
C VAL A 238 29.09 22.50 -13.75
N ALA A 239 29.30 23.72 -13.26
CA ALA A 239 28.93 24.11 -11.91
C ALA A 239 27.40 24.09 -11.70
N THR A 240 26.64 24.61 -12.66
CA THR A 240 25.17 24.59 -12.63
C THR A 240 24.62 23.15 -12.68
N LYS A 241 25.23 22.27 -13.48
CA LYS A 241 24.89 20.85 -13.55
C LYS A 241 25.22 20.13 -12.25
N ASN A 242 26.36 20.44 -11.63
CA ASN A 242 26.74 19.88 -10.32
C ASN A 242 25.86 20.39 -9.19
N ILE A 243 25.45 21.66 -9.19
CA ILE A 243 24.49 22.22 -8.22
C ILE A 243 23.12 21.59 -8.41
N LYS A 244 22.61 21.48 -9.64
CA LYS A 244 21.36 20.76 -9.93
C LYS A 244 21.41 19.30 -9.50
N LEU A 245 22.53 18.61 -9.72
CA LEU A 245 22.74 17.23 -9.31
C LEU A 245 22.81 17.08 -7.77
N SER A 246 23.44 18.04 -7.08
CA SER A 246 23.52 18.04 -5.62
C SER A 246 22.16 18.34 -4.97
N ILE A 247 21.39 19.26 -5.54
CA ILE A 247 20.01 19.54 -5.12
C ILE A 247 19.14 18.32 -5.36
N PHE A 248 19.22 17.70 -6.54
CA PHE A 248 18.48 16.48 -6.86
C PHE A 248 18.86 15.33 -5.91
N LYS A 249 20.16 15.11 -5.65
CA LYS A 249 20.60 14.10 -4.66
C LYS A 249 20.06 14.39 -3.26
N ARG A 250 20.07 15.64 -2.83
CA ARG A 250 19.52 16.05 -1.53
C ARG A 250 18.01 15.77 -1.48
N ASP A 251 17.29 16.16 -2.52
CA ASP A 251 15.84 15.96 -2.59
C ASP A 251 15.49 14.46 -2.61
N VAL A 252 16.24 13.64 -3.36
CA VAL A 252 16.06 12.17 -3.36
C VAL A 252 16.39 11.56 -1.99
N LEU A 253 17.48 11.99 -1.34
CA LEU A 253 17.82 11.54 0.02
C LEU A 253 16.75 11.95 1.04
N GLU A 254 16.16 13.12 0.87
CA GLU A 254 15.05 13.59 1.68
C GLU A 254 13.75 12.83 1.38
N MET A 255 13.48 12.49 0.10
CA MET A 255 12.34 11.64 -0.29
C MET A 255 12.40 10.28 0.41
N LEU A 256 13.57 9.65 0.40
CA LEU A 256 13.78 8.33 0.99
C LEU A 256 13.79 8.34 2.53
N ASN A 257 13.69 9.50 3.17
CA ASN A 257 13.81 9.66 4.62
C ASN A 257 14.98 8.83 5.20
N VAL A 258 16.21 9.10 4.71
CA VAL A 258 17.42 8.31 4.99
C VAL A 258 17.67 8.12 6.50
N LYS A 259 17.13 9.01 7.33
CA LYS A 259 17.19 8.87 8.78
C LYS A 259 16.52 7.57 9.25
N ILE A 260 15.42 7.19 8.65
CA ILE A 260 14.68 5.95 9.00
C ILE A 260 15.42 4.72 8.45
N LEU A 261 16.06 4.83 7.27
CA LEU A 261 16.86 3.75 6.70
C LEU A 261 18.12 3.42 7.51
N LYS A 262 18.58 4.32 8.39
CA LYS A 262 19.68 4.05 9.31
C LYS A 262 19.24 3.19 10.51
N ASP A 263 17.95 3.02 10.74
CA ASP A 263 17.44 2.12 11.77
C ASP A 263 17.42 0.67 11.26
N PRO A 264 18.33 -0.20 11.74
CA PRO A 264 18.41 -1.59 11.27
C PRO A 264 17.15 -2.39 11.60
N VAL A 265 16.43 -2.02 12.66
CA VAL A 265 15.17 -2.67 13.04
C VAL A 265 14.07 -2.35 12.04
N PHE A 266 13.97 -1.09 11.63
CA PHE A 266 13.03 -0.68 10.60
C PHE A 266 13.33 -1.37 9.26
N CYS A 267 14.59 -1.41 8.84
CA CYS A 267 15.01 -2.12 7.62
C CYS A 267 14.62 -3.60 7.68
N ASN A 268 14.88 -4.26 8.83
CA ASN A 268 14.49 -5.66 9.04
C ASN A 268 12.97 -5.86 8.97
N ILE A 269 12.18 -4.97 9.56
CA ILE A 269 10.72 -4.99 9.46
C ILE A 269 10.28 -4.85 7.99
N CYS A 270 10.83 -3.87 7.25
CA CYS A 270 10.48 -3.63 5.85
C CYS A 270 10.81 -4.84 4.97
N ILE A 271 12.02 -5.40 5.09
CA ILE A 271 12.43 -6.56 4.30
C ILE A 271 11.52 -7.75 4.60
N GLY A 272 11.37 -8.12 5.88
CA GLY A 272 10.53 -9.25 6.27
C GLY A 272 9.09 -9.13 5.78
N GLN A 273 8.46 -7.97 5.99
CA GLN A 273 7.09 -7.74 5.53
C GLN A 273 6.95 -7.69 4.00
N SER A 274 7.94 -7.11 3.29
CA SER A 274 7.88 -7.02 1.83
C SER A 274 7.89 -8.40 1.18
N PHE A 275 8.74 -9.30 1.65
CA PHE A 275 8.81 -10.67 1.17
C PHE A 275 7.55 -11.47 1.51
N VAL A 276 7.00 -11.33 2.72
CA VAL A 276 5.75 -12.00 3.12
C VAL A 276 4.58 -11.49 2.29
N ASN A 277 4.44 -10.17 2.11
CA ASN A 277 3.36 -9.57 1.32
C ASN A 277 3.45 -9.97 -0.16
N PHE A 278 4.67 -9.99 -0.74
CA PHE A 278 4.90 -10.50 -2.10
C PHE A 278 4.44 -11.95 -2.23
N SER A 279 4.93 -12.81 -1.34
CA SER A 279 4.61 -14.22 -1.32
C SER A 279 3.10 -14.46 -1.18
N ASP A 280 2.43 -13.70 -0.30
CA ASP A 280 0.99 -13.80 -0.10
C ASP A 280 0.20 -13.39 -1.35
N LEU A 281 0.54 -12.27 -1.94
CA LEU A 281 -0.13 -11.75 -3.14
C LEU A 281 -0.06 -12.76 -4.29
N ILE A 282 1.14 -13.21 -4.63
CA ILE A 282 1.34 -14.10 -5.78
C ILE A 282 0.77 -15.51 -5.51
N PHE A 283 0.86 -15.99 -4.25
CA PHE A 283 0.26 -17.27 -3.86
C PHE A 283 -1.23 -17.30 -4.17
N PHE A 284 -1.99 -16.31 -3.71
CA PHE A 284 -3.45 -16.27 -3.95
C PHE A 284 -3.82 -16.01 -5.43
N VAL A 285 -2.98 -15.30 -6.18
CA VAL A 285 -3.18 -15.08 -7.61
C VAL A 285 -3.00 -16.39 -8.40
N LEU A 286 -2.00 -17.19 -8.04
CA LEU A 286 -1.71 -18.46 -8.75
C LEU A 286 -2.49 -19.66 -8.20
N GLN A 287 -3.08 -19.58 -7.02
CA GLN A 287 -3.78 -20.66 -6.33
C GLN A 287 -4.86 -21.34 -7.20
N PRO A 288 -5.70 -20.64 -7.98
CA PRO A 288 -6.65 -21.29 -8.89
C PRO A 288 -5.98 -22.21 -9.89
N MET A 289 -4.82 -21.80 -10.44
CA MET A 289 -4.08 -22.59 -11.43
C MET A 289 -3.52 -23.87 -10.83
N LEU A 290 -3.02 -23.80 -9.58
CA LEU A 290 -2.60 -24.99 -8.84
C LEU A 290 -3.77 -25.96 -8.63
N PHE A 291 -4.96 -25.47 -8.31
CA PHE A 291 -6.14 -26.30 -8.09
C PHE A 291 -6.64 -26.96 -9.39
N TYR A 292 -6.57 -26.25 -10.52
CA TYR A 292 -6.83 -26.87 -11.82
C TYR A 292 -5.81 -27.98 -12.14
N GLN A 293 -4.54 -27.76 -11.84
CA GLN A 293 -3.51 -28.79 -11.97
C GLN A 293 -3.77 -30.02 -11.09
N TYR A 294 -4.41 -29.85 -9.94
CA TYR A 294 -4.84 -30.95 -9.07
C TYR A 294 -6.08 -31.71 -9.60
N GLY A 295 -6.65 -31.28 -10.73
CA GLY A 295 -7.83 -31.89 -11.34
C GLY A 295 -9.18 -31.45 -10.74
N LEU A 296 -9.22 -30.34 -9.98
CA LEU A 296 -10.48 -29.81 -9.47
C LEU A 296 -11.30 -29.20 -10.60
N SER A 297 -12.62 -29.41 -10.54
CA SER A 297 -13.57 -28.78 -11.45
C SER A 297 -13.63 -27.26 -11.20
N THR A 298 -14.08 -26.48 -12.21
CA THR A 298 -14.24 -25.03 -12.13
C THR A 298 -15.11 -24.62 -10.93
N ASN A 299 -16.17 -25.38 -10.62
CA ASN A 299 -17.03 -25.11 -9.48
C ASN A 299 -16.32 -25.31 -8.14
N GLN A 300 -15.48 -26.35 -8.04
CA GLN A 300 -14.69 -26.62 -6.83
C GLN A 300 -13.61 -25.55 -6.61
N VAL A 301 -12.94 -25.13 -7.68
CA VAL A 301 -11.97 -24.03 -7.62
C VAL A 301 -12.65 -22.74 -7.17
N ALA A 302 -13.78 -22.39 -7.79
CA ALA A 302 -14.56 -21.21 -7.40
C ALA A 302 -15.04 -21.28 -5.96
N ALA A 303 -15.46 -22.46 -5.49
CA ALA A 303 -15.85 -22.66 -4.08
C ALA A 303 -14.68 -22.42 -3.12
N CYS A 304 -13.49 -22.95 -3.40
CA CYS A 304 -12.28 -22.71 -2.59
C CYS A 304 -11.95 -21.21 -2.49
N ILE A 305 -12.00 -20.48 -3.61
CA ILE A 305 -11.72 -19.04 -3.65
C ILE A 305 -12.76 -18.28 -2.81
N SER A 306 -14.04 -18.61 -2.95
CA SER A 306 -15.14 -17.97 -2.20
C SER A 306 -15.04 -18.26 -0.70
N ILE A 307 -14.73 -19.50 -0.31
CA ILE A 307 -14.48 -19.89 1.08
C ILE A 307 -13.31 -19.11 1.66
N SER A 308 -12.20 -18.99 0.93
CA SER A 308 -11.04 -18.20 1.35
C SER A 308 -11.38 -16.71 1.55
N ALA A 309 -12.14 -16.12 0.64
CA ALA A 309 -12.56 -14.71 0.74
C ALA A 309 -13.50 -14.50 1.94
N GLY A 310 -14.45 -15.41 2.17
CA GLY A 310 -15.32 -15.38 3.34
C GLY A 310 -14.55 -15.55 4.65
N ALA A 311 -13.57 -16.45 4.67
CA ALA A 311 -12.70 -16.68 5.83
C ALA A 311 -11.77 -15.49 6.11
N ASP A 312 -11.27 -14.77 5.07
CA ASP A 312 -10.51 -13.52 5.23
C ASP A 312 -11.36 -12.46 5.94
N VAL A 313 -12.60 -12.25 5.50
CA VAL A 313 -13.52 -11.30 6.16
C VAL A 313 -13.84 -11.72 7.59
N ALA A 314 -14.17 -13.00 7.81
CA ALA A 314 -14.43 -13.54 9.15
C ALA A 314 -13.19 -13.40 10.07
N GLY A 315 -12.01 -13.67 9.56
CA GLY A 315 -10.74 -13.49 10.26
C GLY A 315 -10.48 -12.04 10.71
N ARG A 316 -10.89 -11.05 9.91
CA ARG A 316 -10.80 -9.61 10.27
C ARG A 316 -11.79 -9.25 11.38
N PHE A 317 -13.04 -9.74 11.32
CA PHE A 317 -14.01 -9.55 12.41
C PHE A 317 -13.55 -10.26 13.69
N GLY A 318 -13.05 -11.50 13.57
CA GLY A 318 -12.47 -12.25 14.70
C GLY A 318 -11.31 -11.50 15.35
N LEU A 319 -10.39 -10.93 14.55
CA LEU A 319 -9.28 -10.14 15.06
C LEU A 319 -9.77 -8.84 15.73
N ALA A 320 -10.80 -8.17 15.18
CA ALA A 320 -11.43 -7.03 15.82
C ALA A 320 -12.01 -7.38 17.20
N PHE A 321 -12.68 -8.53 17.29
CA PHE A 321 -13.24 -9.03 18.54
C PHE A 321 -12.15 -9.39 19.56
N ILE A 322 -11.13 -10.17 19.17
CA ILE A 322 -10.03 -10.55 20.06
C ILE A 322 -9.28 -9.30 20.55
N SER A 323 -9.01 -8.34 19.67
CA SER A 323 -8.33 -7.10 20.04
C SER A 323 -9.18 -6.12 20.86
N SER A 324 -10.49 -6.37 21.01
CA SER A 324 -11.35 -5.63 21.95
C SER A 324 -11.17 -6.10 23.39
N ILE A 325 -10.81 -7.37 23.57
CA ILE A 325 -10.68 -8.03 24.88
C ILE A 325 -9.22 -7.99 25.36
N ALA A 326 -8.27 -8.18 24.44
CA ALA A 326 -6.85 -8.29 24.77
C ALA A 326 -6.00 -7.30 23.95
N SER A 327 -4.94 -6.75 24.55
CA SER A 327 -3.93 -5.97 23.84
C SER A 327 -3.04 -6.91 23.02
N ILE A 328 -3.08 -6.77 21.69
CA ILE A 328 -2.32 -7.61 20.78
C ILE A 328 -1.02 -6.91 20.37
N ASN A 329 0.10 -7.61 20.55
CA ASN A 329 1.37 -7.19 19.96
C ASN A 329 1.34 -7.49 18.45
N THR A 330 1.23 -6.44 17.65
CA THR A 330 1.06 -6.54 16.19
C THR A 330 2.26 -7.17 15.49
N ARG A 331 3.48 -6.97 16.01
CA ARG A 331 4.69 -7.59 15.46
C ARG A 331 4.69 -9.11 15.72
N LEU A 332 4.33 -9.52 16.93
CA LEU A 332 4.18 -10.93 17.27
C LEU A 332 3.04 -11.59 16.47
N LEU A 333 1.90 -10.91 16.33
CA LEU A 333 0.77 -11.37 15.51
C LEU A 333 1.21 -11.63 14.07
N PHE A 334 1.92 -10.67 13.44
CA PHE A 334 2.42 -10.81 12.08
C PHE A 334 3.38 -12.01 11.96
N TYR A 335 4.29 -12.16 12.91
CA TYR A 335 5.28 -13.24 12.92
C TYR A 335 4.63 -14.62 13.08
N VAL A 336 3.73 -14.78 14.05
CA VAL A 336 2.99 -16.04 14.27
C VAL A 336 2.12 -16.37 13.06
N ALA A 337 1.40 -15.38 12.51
CA ALA A 337 0.61 -15.57 11.30
C ALA A 337 1.48 -16.00 10.11
N THR A 338 2.72 -15.49 9.98
CA THR A 338 3.66 -15.90 8.93
C THR A 338 4.07 -17.36 9.10
N ILE A 339 4.41 -17.81 10.32
CA ILE A 339 4.76 -19.22 10.60
C ILE A 339 3.60 -20.15 10.25
N LEU A 340 2.39 -19.82 10.72
CA LEU A 340 1.20 -20.62 10.47
C LEU A 340 0.84 -20.65 8.96
N THR A 341 1.03 -19.52 8.27
CA THR A 341 0.85 -19.43 6.80
C THR A 341 1.83 -20.35 6.08
N LEU A 342 3.09 -20.37 6.49
CA LEU A 342 4.12 -21.26 5.92
C LEU A 342 3.75 -22.73 6.11
N ALA A 343 3.35 -23.11 7.32
CA ALA A 343 2.90 -24.48 7.62
C ALA A 343 1.68 -24.89 6.79
N ALA A 344 0.64 -24.02 6.72
CA ALA A 344 -0.55 -24.27 5.95
C ALA A 344 -0.28 -24.38 4.43
N ARG A 345 0.66 -23.59 3.90
CA ARG A 345 1.07 -23.67 2.49
C ARG A 345 1.79 -24.98 2.16
N ILE A 346 2.62 -25.49 3.07
CA ILE A 346 3.23 -26.81 2.91
C ILE A 346 2.14 -27.89 2.87
N VAL A 347 1.14 -27.82 3.76
CA VAL A 347 0.02 -28.78 3.77
C VAL A 347 -0.76 -28.72 2.46
N ILE A 348 -1.08 -27.53 1.92
CA ILE A 348 -1.86 -27.41 0.67
C ILE A 348 -1.12 -28.02 -0.56
N LEU A 349 0.21 -28.07 -0.52
CA LEU A 349 1.02 -28.68 -1.57
C LEU A 349 1.03 -30.21 -1.50
N GLN A 350 0.67 -30.82 -0.37
CA GLN A 350 0.61 -32.27 -0.17
C GLN A 350 -0.80 -32.84 -0.38
N VAL A 351 -1.84 -32.02 -0.18
CA VAL A 351 -3.23 -32.45 -0.21
C VAL A 351 -3.83 -32.29 -1.61
N ARG A 352 -4.65 -33.25 -2.05
CA ARG A 352 -5.33 -33.24 -3.36
C ARG A 352 -6.85 -33.28 -3.28
N GLN A 353 -7.40 -33.71 -2.14
CA GLN A 353 -8.84 -33.85 -1.96
C GLN A 353 -9.50 -32.49 -1.75
N PHE A 354 -10.61 -32.24 -2.46
CA PHE A 354 -11.33 -30.95 -2.41
C PHE A 354 -11.67 -30.48 -1.01
N ILE A 355 -12.19 -31.39 -0.14
CA ILE A 355 -12.64 -31.00 1.21
C ILE A 355 -11.46 -30.47 2.04
N TRP A 356 -10.32 -31.15 2.04
CA TRP A 356 -9.13 -30.74 2.77
C TRP A 356 -8.50 -29.46 2.18
N LEU A 357 -8.51 -29.33 0.84
CA LEU A 357 -8.07 -28.11 0.17
C LEU A 357 -8.95 -26.92 0.60
N ALA A 358 -10.27 -27.08 0.68
CA ALA A 358 -11.20 -26.05 1.13
C ALA A 358 -10.94 -25.65 2.60
N VAL A 359 -10.70 -26.64 3.49
CA VAL A 359 -10.38 -26.37 4.90
C VAL A 359 -9.07 -25.59 5.05
N VAL A 360 -7.99 -26.06 4.38
CA VAL A 360 -6.68 -25.38 4.48
C VAL A 360 -6.72 -23.99 3.84
N THR A 361 -7.44 -23.84 2.73
CA THR A 361 -7.64 -22.56 2.06
C THR A 361 -8.43 -21.57 2.93
N SER A 362 -9.46 -22.07 3.64
CA SER A 362 -10.19 -21.27 4.63
C SER A 362 -9.27 -20.77 5.74
N PHE A 363 -8.42 -21.63 6.28
CA PHE A 363 -7.45 -21.27 7.32
C PHE A 363 -6.45 -20.23 6.79
N LEU A 364 -5.92 -20.40 5.56
CA LEU A 364 -5.06 -19.41 4.91
C LEU A 364 -5.76 -18.06 4.72
N GLY A 365 -7.07 -18.05 4.44
CA GLY A 365 -7.87 -16.82 4.38
C GLY A 365 -7.86 -16.05 5.69
N VAL A 366 -8.06 -16.74 6.82
CA VAL A 366 -7.97 -16.12 8.16
C VAL A 366 -6.58 -15.55 8.43
N LEU A 367 -5.53 -16.31 8.14
CA LEU A 367 -4.15 -15.85 8.34
C LEU A 367 -3.80 -14.64 7.48
N ARG A 368 -4.26 -14.63 6.24
CA ARG A 368 -4.13 -13.48 5.34
C ARG A 368 -4.76 -12.22 5.93
N ALA A 369 -5.95 -12.34 6.52
CA ALA A 369 -6.61 -11.24 7.22
C ALA A 369 -5.69 -10.64 8.29
N TRP A 370 -5.07 -11.49 9.11
CA TRP A 370 -4.19 -11.07 10.19
C TRP A 370 -2.91 -10.41 9.66
N LEU A 371 -2.29 -10.94 8.62
CA LEU A 371 -1.11 -10.36 7.98
C LEU A 371 -1.41 -8.96 7.42
N HIS A 372 -2.52 -8.81 6.68
CA HIS A 372 -2.89 -7.53 6.07
C HIS A 372 -3.34 -6.45 7.06
N VAL A 373 -3.90 -6.84 8.21
CA VAL A 373 -4.24 -5.90 9.28
C VAL A 373 -2.97 -5.51 10.06
N ALA A 374 -2.13 -6.47 10.39
CA ALA A 374 -0.93 -6.24 11.20
C ALA A 374 0.14 -5.44 10.45
N SER A 375 0.30 -5.62 9.12
CA SER A 375 1.39 -5.03 8.33
C SER A 375 1.55 -3.50 8.52
N PRO A 376 0.54 -2.64 8.29
CA PRO A 376 0.68 -1.20 8.52
C PRO A 376 0.82 -0.85 10.01
N LEU A 377 0.26 -1.67 10.91
CA LEU A 377 0.31 -1.42 12.34
C LEU A 377 1.69 -1.70 12.95
N VAL A 378 2.43 -2.70 12.43
CA VAL A 378 3.82 -2.97 12.85
C VAL A 378 4.69 -1.75 12.59
N ILE A 379 4.58 -1.14 11.40
CA ILE A 379 5.32 0.09 11.07
C ILE A 379 4.88 1.24 11.97
N SER A 380 3.57 1.42 12.16
CA SER A 380 2.99 2.48 13.00
C SER A 380 3.39 2.40 14.48
N HIS A 381 3.68 1.21 15.00
CA HIS A 381 4.15 1.04 16.38
C HIS A 381 5.66 1.21 16.53
N HIS A 382 6.41 1.11 15.42
CA HIS A 382 7.87 1.22 15.46
C HIS A 382 8.35 2.66 15.26
N VAL A 383 7.70 3.43 14.37
CA VAL A 383 8.10 4.80 14.05
C VAL A 383 7.22 5.85 14.73
N THR A 384 7.75 7.07 14.88
CA THR A 384 6.98 8.20 15.40
C THR A 384 5.85 8.56 14.45
N HIS A 385 4.82 9.23 14.95
CA HIS A 385 3.69 9.64 14.11
C HIS A 385 4.11 10.59 12.98
N GLU A 386 5.09 11.45 13.22
CA GLU A 386 5.62 12.41 12.24
C GLU A 386 6.36 11.70 11.10
N ASP A 387 7.12 10.65 11.42
CA ASP A 387 7.92 9.89 10.46
C ASP A 387 7.12 8.79 9.74
N PHE A 388 5.90 8.48 10.20
CA PHE A 388 5.11 7.35 9.69
C PHE A 388 4.86 7.42 8.18
N THR A 389 4.53 8.60 7.64
CA THR A 389 4.24 8.77 6.22
C THR A 389 5.45 8.39 5.35
N GLY A 390 6.66 8.87 5.74
CA GLY A 390 7.91 8.53 5.07
C GLY A 390 8.30 7.07 5.22
N ALA A 391 8.14 6.51 6.43
CA ALA A 391 8.40 5.10 6.71
C ALA A 391 7.50 4.18 5.88
N TYR A 392 6.21 4.50 5.82
CA TYR A 392 5.26 3.71 5.04
C TYR A 392 5.53 3.80 3.53
N ALA A 393 5.96 4.96 3.03
CA ALA A 393 6.38 5.12 1.64
C ALA A 393 7.61 4.27 1.30
N VAL A 394 8.61 4.21 2.18
CA VAL A 394 9.78 3.33 2.03
C VAL A 394 9.37 1.85 2.04
N PHE A 395 8.47 1.46 2.92
CA PHE A 395 7.91 0.11 2.93
C PHE A 395 7.19 -0.24 1.62
N MET A 396 6.35 0.66 1.09
CA MET A 396 5.70 0.46 -0.22
C MET A 396 6.72 0.31 -1.35
N LEU A 397 7.81 1.10 -1.33
CA LEU A 397 8.91 0.98 -2.29
C LEU A 397 9.61 -0.38 -2.17
N SER A 398 9.94 -0.81 -0.96
CA SER A 398 10.55 -2.12 -0.70
C SER A 398 9.67 -3.26 -1.24
N THR A 399 8.36 -3.21 -0.95
CA THR A 399 7.40 -4.21 -1.45
C THR A 399 7.31 -4.19 -2.99
N GLY A 400 7.29 -3.00 -3.60
CA GLY A 400 7.30 -2.83 -5.06
C GLY A 400 8.55 -3.41 -5.72
N LEU A 401 9.73 -3.15 -5.14
CA LEU A 401 11.01 -3.70 -5.63
C LEU A 401 11.05 -5.22 -5.54
N VAL A 402 10.65 -5.79 -4.41
CA VAL A 402 10.55 -7.26 -4.25
C VAL A 402 9.61 -7.85 -5.30
N ASN A 403 8.46 -7.22 -5.54
CA ASN A 403 7.49 -7.67 -6.55
C ASN A 403 8.10 -7.72 -7.95
N ILE A 404 8.78 -6.65 -8.40
CA ILE A 404 9.36 -6.55 -9.74
C ILE A 404 10.46 -7.59 -9.95
N ILE A 405 11.31 -7.79 -8.93
CA ILE A 405 12.45 -8.68 -9.05
C ILE A 405 12.01 -10.15 -8.99
N PHE A 406 11.11 -10.49 -8.07
CA PHE A 406 10.78 -11.88 -7.79
C PHE A 406 9.60 -12.42 -8.61
N SER A 407 8.66 -11.58 -9.09
CA SER A 407 7.54 -12.06 -9.93
C SER A 407 8.01 -12.76 -11.21
N PRO A 408 8.96 -12.22 -11.99
CA PRO A 408 9.49 -12.92 -13.17
C PRO A 408 10.20 -14.23 -12.81
N ILE A 409 10.88 -14.31 -11.66
CA ILE A 409 11.58 -15.52 -11.21
C ILE A 409 10.56 -16.63 -10.92
N ILE A 410 9.45 -16.32 -10.24
CA ILE A 410 8.38 -17.28 -9.98
C ILE A 410 7.76 -17.77 -11.29
N GLY A 411 7.52 -16.87 -12.26
CA GLY A 411 7.06 -17.22 -13.59
C GLY A 411 8.02 -18.13 -14.32
N LEU A 412 9.31 -17.83 -14.30
CA LEU A 412 10.36 -18.63 -14.91
C LEU A 412 10.43 -20.04 -14.32
N ILE A 413 10.37 -20.18 -12.99
CA ILE A 413 10.33 -21.49 -12.32
C ILE A 413 9.16 -22.33 -12.86
N LYS A 414 7.95 -21.75 -12.91
CA LYS A 414 6.76 -22.42 -13.46
C LYS A 414 6.98 -22.84 -14.92
N ASP A 415 7.58 -21.97 -15.75
CA ASP A 415 7.76 -22.26 -17.17
C ASP A 415 8.83 -23.33 -17.43
N VAL A 416 9.91 -23.33 -16.64
CA VAL A 416 10.98 -24.35 -16.75
C VAL A 416 10.50 -25.72 -16.31
N TYR A 417 9.79 -25.80 -15.19
CA TYR A 417 9.31 -27.09 -14.66
C TYR A 417 7.97 -27.54 -15.24
N GLN A 418 7.26 -26.69 -16.01
CA GLN A 418 5.90 -26.90 -16.50
C GLN A 418 4.92 -27.36 -15.41
N ASP A 419 5.20 -27.01 -14.17
CA ASP A 419 4.49 -27.39 -12.95
C ASP A 419 4.41 -26.19 -12.01
N TYR A 420 3.24 -26.00 -11.36
CA TYR A 420 3.06 -24.94 -10.38
C TYR A 420 3.68 -25.28 -9.02
N ILE A 421 3.84 -26.55 -8.65
CA ILE A 421 4.32 -26.97 -7.33
C ILE A 421 5.68 -26.37 -6.97
N PRO A 422 6.73 -26.43 -7.83
CA PRO A 422 8.00 -25.79 -7.56
C PRO A 422 7.91 -24.26 -7.35
N ALA A 423 7.05 -23.59 -8.14
CA ALA A 423 6.81 -22.16 -8.00
C ALA A 423 6.16 -21.82 -6.63
N PHE A 424 5.25 -22.67 -6.16
CA PHE A 424 4.63 -22.50 -4.83
C PHE A 424 5.60 -22.79 -3.67
N TYR A 425 6.54 -23.73 -3.84
CA TYR A 425 7.64 -23.91 -2.86
C TYR A 425 8.55 -22.68 -2.83
N ALA A 426 8.90 -22.11 -3.98
CA ALA A 426 9.69 -20.90 -4.06
C ALA A 426 8.97 -19.71 -3.41
N LEU A 427 7.65 -19.54 -3.63
CA LEU A 427 6.83 -18.54 -2.94
C LEU A 427 6.82 -18.75 -1.42
N THR A 428 6.72 -19.98 -0.97
CA THR A 428 6.76 -20.32 0.45
C THR A 428 8.12 -19.99 1.04
N ALA A 429 9.22 -20.26 0.32
CA ALA A 429 10.57 -19.89 0.72
C ALA A 429 10.78 -18.36 0.83
N CYS A 430 10.03 -17.55 0.09
CA CYS A 430 10.06 -16.09 0.25
C CYS A 430 9.61 -15.60 1.64
N CYS A 431 8.98 -16.42 2.46
CA CYS A 431 8.67 -16.07 3.86
C CYS A 431 9.87 -16.23 4.80
N LEU A 432 10.94 -16.94 4.40
CA LEU A 432 12.11 -17.24 5.22
C LEU A 432 12.86 -15.99 5.74
N PRO A 433 13.02 -14.90 4.98
CA PRO A 433 13.66 -13.71 5.51
C PRO A 433 12.97 -13.17 6.77
N CYS A 434 11.64 -13.13 6.81
CA CYS A 434 10.91 -12.73 8.02
C CYS A 434 11.14 -13.73 9.17
N LEU A 435 11.12 -15.03 8.85
CA LEU A 435 11.24 -16.10 9.83
C LEU A 435 12.60 -16.11 10.55
N PHE A 436 13.69 -15.84 9.83
CA PHE A 436 15.05 -15.88 10.39
C PHE A 436 15.53 -14.51 10.90
N LEU A 437 15.28 -13.44 10.18
CA LEU A 437 15.83 -12.13 10.50
C LEU A 437 15.18 -11.49 11.74
N TRP A 438 13.89 -11.71 11.96
CA TRP A 438 13.20 -11.10 13.11
C TRP A 438 13.63 -11.71 14.45
N PRO A 439 13.72 -13.05 14.62
CA PRO A 439 14.27 -13.64 15.85
C PRO A 439 15.74 -13.32 16.05
N ALA A 440 16.55 -13.31 14.97
CA ALA A 440 17.98 -12.97 15.05
C ALA A 440 18.18 -11.54 15.59
N GLU A 441 17.38 -10.56 15.12
CA GLU A 441 17.41 -9.20 15.65
C GLU A 441 17.03 -9.15 17.13
N TYR A 442 15.96 -9.87 17.52
CA TYR A 442 15.53 -9.94 18.92
C TYR A 442 16.61 -10.51 19.82
N TYR A 443 17.27 -11.59 19.39
CA TYR A 443 18.38 -12.21 20.11
C TYR A 443 19.60 -11.29 20.23
N LEU A 444 19.98 -10.59 19.15
CA LEU A 444 21.09 -9.63 19.17
C LEU A 444 20.83 -8.46 20.12
N LYS A 445 19.61 -7.90 20.11
CA LYS A 445 19.22 -6.86 21.06
C LYS A 445 19.27 -7.33 22.52
N TYR A 446 18.79 -8.55 22.77
CA TYR A 446 18.85 -9.13 24.12
C TYR A 446 20.29 -9.29 24.60
N LYS A 447 21.21 -9.70 23.71
CA LYS A 447 22.64 -9.88 24.03
C LYS A 447 23.39 -8.55 24.24
N LEU A 448 23.00 -7.49 23.52
CA LEU A 448 23.59 -6.16 23.64
C LEU A 448 23.09 -5.39 24.89
N ASN A 449 21.94 -5.74 25.43
CA ASN A 449 21.36 -5.13 26.64
C ASN A 449 21.73 -5.89 27.93
N LYS A 450 22.48 -6.99 27.84
CA LYS A 450 23.18 -7.70 28.95
C LYS A 450 24.63 -7.28 29.00
#